data_d2d99e1273558ded363df5bd7958bd6a
#
_entry.id   d2d99e1273558ded363df5bd7958bd6a
#
_cell.length_a   1.000
_cell.length_b   1.000
_cell.length_c   1.000
_cell.angle_alpha   90.00
_cell.angle_beta   90.00
_cell.angle_gamma   90.00
#
_symmetry.space_group_name_H-M   'P 1'
#
loop_
_entity.id
_entity.type
_entity.pdbx_description
1 polymer ?
#
loop_
_entity_poly.entity_id
_entity_poly.type
_entity_poly.pdbx_seq_one_letter_code
_entity_poly.pdbx_strand_id
1 'polypeptide(L)'
;MVGQDPNNTFARYGLAMEYSNSGDFNQALAEFQTLLQRDENYAAAYYHGGQALEKLGRLGEARAMYEKGIEITTRKGDLHTRSEIEAALSSLPA
;
A
#
# COMPACT_ATOMS: atom_id res chain seq x y z
N MET A 1 0.73 17.23 10.12
CA MET A 1 1.28 17.38 8.76
C MET A 1 2.65 16.73 8.67
N VAL A 2 2.98 16.19 7.51
CA VAL A 2 4.25 15.48 7.32
C VAL A 2 5.44 16.38 7.64
N GLY A 3 5.40 17.63 7.22
CA GLY A 3 6.49 18.57 7.46
C GLY A 3 6.73 18.89 8.93
N GLN A 4 5.74 18.64 9.78
CA GLN A 4 5.86 18.90 11.21
C GLN A 4 6.27 17.66 11.98
N ASP A 5 5.92 16.48 11.45
CA ASP A 5 6.23 15.20 12.06
C ASP A 5 6.54 14.18 10.95
N PRO A 6 7.82 14.06 10.59
CA PRO A 6 8.22 13.17 9.50
C PRO A 6 7.94 11.70 9.81
N ASN A 7 7.65 11.35 11.07
CA ASN A 7 7.34 9.99 11.46
C ASN A 7 5.83 9.74 11.54
N ASN A 8 5.01 10.74 11.19
CA ASN A 8 3.55 10.60 11.23
C ASN A 8 3.08 9.75 10.03
N THR A 9 2.86 8.47 10.29
CA THR A 9 2.47 7.54 9.23
C THR A 9 1.12 7.87 8.62
N PHE A 10 0.18 8.37 9.42
CA PHE A 10 -1.14 8.75 8.91
C PHE A 10 -1.04 9.91 7.91
N ALA A 11 -0.25 10.94 8.24
CA ALA A 11 -0.05 12.08 7.33
C ALA A 11 0.67 11.64 6.05
N ARG A 12 1.64 10.74 6.17
CA ARG A 12 2.34 10.20 5.00
C ARG A 12 1.41 9.37 4.13
N TYR A 13 0.52 8.61 4.75
CA TYR A 13 -0.50 7.88 4.02
C TYR A 13 -1.38 8.84 3.20
N GLY A 14 -1.81 9.94 3.82
CA GLY A 14 -2.59 10.96 3.12
C GLY A 14 -1.86 11.54 1.92
N LEU A 15 -0.56 11.83 2.06
CA LEU A 15 0.24 12.32 0.95
C LEU A 15 0.33 11.30 -0.17
N ALA A 16 0.57 10.03 0.18
CA ALA A 16 0.61 8.96 -0.81
C ALA A 16 -0.71 8.87 -1.59
N MET A 17 -1.83 8.98 -0.88
CA MET A 17 -3.14 8.93 -1.52
C MET A 17 -3.37 10.11 -2.46
N GLU A 18 -2.87 11.30 -2.11
CA GLU A 18 -2.95 12.45 -3.01
C GLU A 18 -2.19 12.19 -4.31
N TYR A 19 -0.99 11.63 -4.22
CA TYR A 19 -0.22 11.26 -5.41
C TYR A 19 -0.97 10.22 -6.24
N SER A 20 -1.54 9.20 -5.60
CA SER A 20 -2.32 8.18 -6.30
C SER A 20 -3.51 8.80 -7.04
N ASN A 21 -4.22 9.70 -6.37
CA ASN A 21 -5.40 10.33 -6.96
C ASN A 21 -5.06 11.24 -8.13
N SER A 22 -3.86 11.80 -8.15
CA SER A 22 -3.41 12.65 -9.26
C SER A 22 -2.72 11.84 -10.37
N GLY A 23 -2.61 10.53 -10.22
CA GLY A 23 -1.97 9.67 -11.22
C GLY A 23 -0.46 9.59 -11.12
N ASP A 24 0.12 10.16 -10.08
CA ASP A 24 1.57 10.14 -9.86
C ASP A 24 1.96 8.90 -9.06
N PHE A 25 1.90 7.75 -9.72
CA PHE A 25 2.07 6.46 -9.05
C PHE A 25 3.49 6.19 -8.59
N ASN A 26 4.50 6.76 -9.25
CA ASN A 26 5.89 6.62 -8.78
C ASN A 26 6.06 7.30 -7.41
N GLN A 27 5.55 8.52 -7.27
CA GLN A 27 5.63 9.22 -5.99
C GLN A 27 4.77 8.56 -4.92
N ALA A 28 3.56 8.10 -5.31
CA ALA A 28 2.70 7.39 -4.38
C ALA A 28 3.40 6.15 -3.84
N LEU A 29 3.99 5.35 -4.72
CA LEU A 29 4.69 4.14 -4.32
C LEU A 29 5.84 4.45 -3.36
N ALA A 30 6.63 5.48 -3.65
CA ALA A 30 7.75 5.87 -2.79
C ALA A 30 7.26 6.20 -1.38
N GLU A 31 6.12 6.91 -1.27
CA GLU A 31 5.56 7.25 0.03
C GLU A 31 5.02 6.03 0.76
N PHE A 32 4.34 5.12 0.05
CA PHE A 32 3.87 3.88 0.68
C PHE A 32 5.04 3.03 1.18
N GLN A 33 6.11 2.93 0.40
CA GLN A 33 7.28 2.15 0.80
C GLN A 33 7.95 2.74 2.04
N THR A 34 8.11 4.07 2.08
CA THR A 34 8.68 4.73 3.24
C THR A 34 7.80 4.52 4.47
N LEU A 35 6.49 4.63 4.29
CA LEU A 35 5.53 4.41 5.37
C LEU A 35 5.69 3.00 5.95
N LEU A 36 5.77 2.00 5.09
CA LEU A 36 5.87 0.61 5.54
C LEU A 36 7.20 0.28 6.19
N GLN A 37 8.28 1.02 5.85
CA GLN A 37 9.54 0.89 6.57
C GLN A 37 9.41 1.38 8.01
N ARG A 38 8.52 2.33 8.26
CA ARG A 38 8.33 2.90 9.60
C ARG A 38 7.26 2.15 10.38
N ASP A 39 6.23 1.63 9.68
CA ASP A 39 5.14 0.89 10.31
C ASP A 39 4.70 -0.23 9.37
N GLU A 40 5.30 -1.41 9.51
CA GLU A 40 4.98 -2.53 8.64
C GLU A 40 3.56 -3.07 8.85
N ASN A 41 2.88 -2.65 9.92
CA ASN A 41 1.52 -3.09 10.21
C ASN A 41 0.44 -2.16 9.64
N TYR A 42 0.82 -1.17 8.85
CA TYR A 42 -0.14 -0.23 8.27
C TYR A 42 -0.82 -0.88 7.07
N ALA A 43 -1.89 -1.62 7.33
CA ALA A 43 -2.50 -2.55 6.37
C ALA A 43 -2.91 -1.89 5.05
N ALA A 44 -3.53 -0.70 5.12
CA ALA A 44 -4.02 -0.02 3.92
C ALA A 44 -2.91 0.30 2.91
N ALA A 45 -1.66 0.47 3.39
CA ALA A 45 -0.54 0.79 2.51
C ALA A 45 -0.17 -0.37 1.60
N TYR A 46 -0.42 -1.61 2.02
CA TYR A 46 -0.19 -2.77 1.16
C TYR A 46 -1.18 -2.81 0.01
N TYR A 47 -2.44 -2.49 0.30
CA TYR A 47 -3.47 -2.47 -0.72
C TYR A 47 -3.21 -1.37 -1.75
N HIS A 48 -3.04 -0.14 -1.29
CA HIS A 48 -2.84 0.99 -2.19
C HIS A 48 -1.46 1.00 -2.84
N GLY A 49 -0.44 0.52 -2.13
CA GLY A 49 0.89 0.35 -2.71
C GLY A 49 0.89 -0.68 -3.81
N GLY A 50 0.17 -1.78 -3.60
CA GLY A 50 0.00 -2.80 -4.64
C GLY A 50 -0.71 -2.25 -5.86
N GLN A 51 -1.75 -1.43 -5.66
CA GLN A 51 -2.44 -0.80 -6.77
C GLN A 51 -1.54 0.15 -7.55
N ALA A 52 -0.70 0.93 -6.86
CA ALA A 52 0.26 1.81 -7.53
C ALA A 52 1.22 0.98 -8.41
N LEU A 53 1.68 -0.16 -7.89
CA LEU A 53 2.55 -1.05 -8.65
C LEU A 53 1.85 -1.61 -9.89
N GLU A 54 0.55 -1.95 -9.77
CA GLU A 54 -0.22 -2.39 -10.94
C GLU A 54 -0.28 -1.29 -12.00
N LYS A 55 -0.55 -0.06 -11.58
CA LYS A 55 -0.62 1.07 -12.52
C LYS A 55 0.71 1.33 -13.20
N LEU A 56 1.81 1.02 -12.54
CA LEU A 56 3.16 1.14 -13.11
C LEU A 56 3.55 -0.07 -13.96
N GLY A 57 2.68 -1.08 -14.06
CA GLY A 57 2.96 -2.30 -14.82
C GLY A 57 3.91 -3.26 -14.13
N ARG A 58 4.19 -3.04 -12.84
CA ARG A 58 5.14 -3.85 -12.07
C ARG A 58 4.37 -4.96 -11.33
N LEU A 59 3.84 -5.91 -12.10
CA LEU A 59 2.87 -6.88 -11.59
C LEU A 59 3.46 -7.88 -10.60
N GLY A 60 4.69 -8.31 -10.80
CA GLY A 60 5.35 -9.22 -9.85
C GLY A 60 5.53 -8.58 -8.47
N GLU A 61 5.88 -7.30 -8.47
CA GLU A 61 6.04 -6.56 -7.21
C GLU A 61 4.68 -6.27 -6.56
N ALA A 62 3.65 -6.02 -7.39
CA ALA A 62 2.29 -5.84 -6.87
C ALA A 62 1.83 -7.11 -6.16
N ARG A 63 2.09 -8.28 -6.77
CA ARG A 63 1.75 -9.57 -6.17
C ARG A 63 2.44 -9.74 -4.81
N ALA A 64 3.74 -9.45 -4.74
CA ALA A 64 4.49 -9.56 -3.49
C ALA A 64 3.93 -8.62 -2.42
N MET A 65 3.58 -7.39 -2.81
CA MET A 65 3.00 -6.41 -1.89
C MET A 65 1.68 -6.91 -1.33
N TYR A 66 0.80 -7.45 -2.19
CA TYR A 66 -0.49 -7.98 -1.74
C TYR A 66 -0.30 -9.20 -0.83
N GLU A 67 0.62 -10.11 -1.18
CA GLU A 67 0.87 -11.30 -0.37
C GLU A 67 1.35 -10.92 1.03
N LYS A 68 2.25 -9.93 1.11
CA LYS A 68 2.69 -9.44 2.42
C LYS A 68 1.53 -8.79 3.18
N GLY A 69 0.69 -8.04 2.48
CA GLY A 69 -0.50 -7.43 3.10
C GLY A 69 -1.46 -8.48 3.66
N ILE A 70 -1.64 -9.61 2.96
CA ILE A 70 -2.48 -10.70 3.47
C ILE A 70 -1.88 -11.27 4.75
N GLU A 71 -0.56 -11.46 4.78
CA GLU A 71 0.13 -11.93 5.99
C GLU A 71 -0.12 -10.99 7.17
N ILE A 72 0.06 -9.69 6.94
CA ILE A 72 -0.08 -8.67 7.99
C ILE A 72 -1.54 -8.58 8.48
N THR A 73 -2.50 -8.52 7.56
CA THR A 73 -3.91 -8.41 7.93
C THR A 73 -4.41 -9.66 8.65
N THR A 74 -3.92 -10.83 8.26
CA THR A 74 -4.25 -12.08 8.94
C THR A 74 -3.76 -12.03 10.39
N ARG A 75 -2.52 -11.60 10.59
CA ARG A 75 -1.91 -11.50 11.91
C ARG A 75 -2.67 -10.52 12.80
N LYS A 76 -3.14 -9.40 12.20
CA LYS A 76 -3.88 -8.37 12.93
C LYS A 76 -5.36 -8.72 13.14
N GLY A 77 -5.88 -9.69 12.42
CA GLY A 77 -7.31 -9.98 12.42
C GLY A 77 -8.13 -8.94 11.66
N ASP A 78 -7.51 -8.21 10.75
CA ASP A 78 -8.18 -7.19 9.93
C ASP A 78 -8.79 -7.86 8.70
N LEU A 79 -9.95 -8.47 8.87
CA LEU A 79 -10.59 -9.27 7.82
C LEU A 79 -11.10 -8.42 6.67
N HIS A 80 -11.51 -7.19 6.94
CA HIS A 80 -12.01 -6.30 5.90
C HIS A 80 -10.90 -5.94 4.90
N THR A 81 -9.77 -5.45 5.40
CA THR A 81 -8.65 -5.09 4.51
C THR A 81 -8.08 -6.33 3.84
N ARG A 82 -8.01 -7.45 4.56
CA ARG A 82 -7.56 -8.71 3.98
C ARG A 82 -8.41 -9.10 2.77
N SER A 83 -9.73 -8.98 2.89
CA SER A 83 -10.65 -9.31 1.81
C SER A 83 -10.41 -8.43 0.58
N GLU A 84 -10.18 -7.14 0.79
CA GLU A 84 -9.87 -6.23 -0.30
C GLU A 84 -8.55 -6.61 -1.00
N ILE A 85 -7.54 -6.95 -0.23
CA ILE A 85 -6.24 -7.34 -0.78
C ILE A 85 -6.35 -8.66 -1.53
N GLU A 86 -7.09 -9.63 -0.98
CA GLU A 86 -7.30 -10.92 -1.65
C GLU A 86 -7.99 -10.74 -3.01
N ALA A 87 -9.00 -9.86 -3.07
CA ALA A 87 -9.69 -9.58 -4.32
C ALA A 87 -8.73 -8.95 -5.34
N ALA A 88 -7.89 -8.02 -4.91
CA ALA A 88 -6.92 -7.39 -5.79
C ALA A 88 -5.90 -8.39 -6.30
N LEU A 89 -5.41 -9.27 -5.43
CA LEU A 89 -4.45 -10.31 -5.80
C LEU A 89 -5.05 -11.26 -6.83
N SER A 90 -6.31 -11.67 -6.61
CA SER A 90 -7.01 -12.57 -7.53
C SER A 90 -7.22 -11.96 -8.91
N SER A 91 -7.27 -10.64 -8.99
CA SER A 91 -7.49 -9.93 -10.25
C SER A 91 -6.21 -9.74 -11.05
N LEU A 92 -5.04 -10.03 -10.48
CA LEU A 92 -3.79 -9.87 -11.21
C LEU A 92 -3.67 -10.93 -12.32
N PRO A 93 -3.15 -10.56 -13.48
CA PRO A 93 -2.86 -11.54 -14.54
C PRO A 93 -1.88 -12.60 -14.04
N ALA A 94 -2.03 -13.81 -14.55
CA ALA A 94 -1.14 -14.91 -14.20
C ALA A 94 0.27 -14.71 -14.72
#